data_7871ec1774c29bb7cf5a3a17982a0c43
#
_entry.id   7871ec1774c29bb7cf5a3a17982a0c43
#
_cell.length_a   1.000
_cell.length_b   1.000
_cell.length_c   1.000
_cell.angle_alpha   90.00
_cell.angle_beta   90.00
_cell.angle_gamma   90.00
#
_symmetry.space_group_name_H-M   'P 1'
#
loop_
_entity.id
_entity.type
_entity.pdbx_description
1 polymer ?
#
loop_
_entity_poly.entity_id
_entity_poly.type
_entity_poly.pdbx_seq_one_letter_code
_entity_poly.pdbx_strand_id
1 'polypeptide(L)' 'MTDRPARPFVIAKDENGQVRLTVWETRHDSQGYLWVTNQLVEQPFASTSAARSYAVEEFGAKPGEFASR' A
#
# COMPACT_ATOMS: atom_id res chain seq x y z
N MET A 1 -11.04 -16.55 -6.84
CA MET A 1 -10.96 -15.89 -5.52
C MET A 1 -9.72 -15.03 -5.45
N THR A 2 -9.85 -13.85 -4.92
CA THR A 2 -8.75 -12.90 -4.82
C THR A 2 -7.89 -13.21 -3.61
N ASP A 3 -6.58 -13.33 -3.82
CA ASP A 3 -5.65 -13.69 -2.75
C ASP A 3 -5.02 -12.50 -2.07
N ARG A 4 -5.45 -11.30 -2.43
CA ARG A 4 -4.90 -10.07 -1.87
C ARG A 4 -6.01 -9.02 -1.78
N PRO A 5 -5.80 -7.95 -0.98
CA PRO A 5 -6.76 -6.87 -0.87
C PRO A 5 -7.08 -6.27 -2.24
N ALA A 6 -8.31 -5.85 -2.42
CA ALA A 6 -8.74 -5.22 -3.68
C ALA A 6 -7.97 -3.91 -3.93
N ARG A 7 -7.56 -3.24 -2.85
CA ARG A 7 -6.79 -2.00 -2.92
C ARG A 7 -5.59 -2.13 -1.99
N PRO A 8 -4.48 -2.70 -2.49
CA PRO A 8 -3.33 -3.00 -1.65
C PRO A 8 -2.52 -1.78 -1.21
N PHE A 9 -2.74 -0.63 -1.81
CA PHE A 9 -2.02 0.59 -1.45
C PHE A 9 -2.97 1.55 -0.77
N VAL A 10 -2.66 1.93 0.46
CA VAL A 10 -3.48 2.86 1.24
C VAL A 10 -2.69 4.14 1.47
N ILE A 11 -3.26 5.26 1.07
CA ILE A 11 -2.67 6.58 1.26
C ILE A 11 -3.52 7.31 2.29
N ALA A 12 -2.90 7.75 3.38
CA ALA A 12 -3.58 8.42 4.47
C ALA A 12 -2.68 9.47 5.09
N LYS A 13 -3.26 10.47 5.74
CA LYS A 13 -2.51 11.43 6.53
C LYS A 13 -2.35 10.91 7.94
N ASP A 14 -1.17 11.13 8.51
CA ASP A 14 -0.90 10.78 9.88
C ASP A 14 -1.30 11.93 10.82
N GLU A 15 -0.97 11.79 12.11
CA GLU A 15 -1.30 12.78 13.12
C GLU A 15 -0.63 14.13 12.87
N ASN A 16 0.48 14.14 12.18
CA ASN A 16 1.24 15.34 11.87
C ASN A 16 0.80 15.99 10.55
N GLY A 17 -0.21 15.43 9.90
CA GLY A 17 -0.68 15.93 8.62
C GLY A 17 0.18 15.52 7.43
N GLN A 18 1.11 14.60 7.64
CA GLN A 18 1.96 14.10 6.56
C GLN A 18 1.27 12.94 5.84
N VAL A 19 1.45 12.89 4.53
CA VAL A 19 0.90 11.79 3.72
C VAL A 19 1.78 10.56 3.87
N ARG A 20 1.15 9.44 4.21
CA ARG A 20 1.83 8.16 4.39
C ARG A 20 1.25 7.11 3.45
N LEU A 21 2.09 6.18 3.07
CA LEU A 21 1.70 5.06 2.20
C LEU A 21 1.86 3.76 2.97
N THR A 22 0.81 2.94 2.95
CA THR A 22 0.84 1.59 3.49
C THR A 22 0.64 0.61 2.35
N VAL A 23 1.49 -0.41 2.28
CA VAL A 23 1.43 -1.44 1.24
C VAL A 23 0.96 -2.74 1.88
N TRP A 24 -0.09 -3.33 1.33
CA TRP A 24 -0.60 -4.63 1.76
C TRP A 24 -0.09 -5.70 0.83
N GLU A 25 0.47 -6.76 1.39
CA GLU A 25 0.98 -7.89 0.62
C GLU A 25 0.30 -9.16 1.05
N THR A 26 0.09 -10.04 0.07
CA THR A 26 -0.44 -11.37 0.29
C THR A 26 0.69 -12.37 0.13
N ARG A 27 0.86 -13.24 1.12
CA ARG A 27 1.91 -14.24 1.11
C ARG A 27 1.34 -15.62 1.38
N HIS A 28 2.02 -16.64 0.84
CA HIS A 28 1.75 -18.03 1.14
C HIS A 28 2.93 -18.62 1.89
N ASP A 29 2.66 -19.39 2.93
CA ASP A 29 3.72 -20.10 3.61
C ASP A 29 4.03 -21.43 2.90
N SER A 30 4.94 -22.20 3.46
CA SER A 30 5.35 -23.48 2.87
C SER A 30 4.23 -24.53 2.88
N GLN A 31 3.20 -24.32 3.68
CA GLN A 31 2.05 -25.21 3.76
C GLN A 31 0.86 -24.73 2.92
N GLY A 32 1.02 -23.60 2.23
CA GLY A 32 -0.01 -23.07 1.38
C GLY A 32 -1.03 -22.18 2.07
N TYR A 33 -0.83 -21.86 3.35
CA TYR A 33 -1.72 -20.95 4.05
C TYR A 33 -1.53 -19.53 3.55
N LEU A 34 -2.66 -18.88 3.29
CA LEU A 34 -2.68 -17.50 2.84
C LEU A 34 -2.68 -16.55 4.04
N TRP A 35 -1.84 -15.54 3.99
CA TRP A 35 -1.87 -14.49 5.01
C TRP A 35 -1.51 -13.15 4.38
N VAL A 36 -2.06 -12.10 4.98
CA VAL A 36 -1.91 -10.73 4.50
C VAL A 36 -1.07 -9.97 5.51
N THR A 37 -0.03 -9.31 5.02
CA THR A 37 0.83 -8.46 5.84
C THR A 37 0.74 -7.03 5.33
N ASN A 38 1.05 -6.08 6.19
CA ASN A 38 1.16 -4.69 5.76
C ASN A 38 2.53 -4.14 6.09
N GLN A 39 2.94 -3.14 5.33
CA GLN A 39 4.20 -2.46 5.53
C GLN A 39 3.96 -0.98 5.35
N LEU A 40 4.25 -0.21 6.39
CA LEU A 40 4.19 1.23 6.31
C LEU A 40 5.50 1.73 5.69
N VAL A 41 5.38 2.51 4.63
CA VAL A 41 6.54 3.18 4.05
C VAL A 41 6.95 4.31 5.00
N GLU A 42 8.15 4.26 5.51
CA GLU A 42 8.62 5.22 6.52
C GLU A 42 8.78 6.64 5.99
N GLN A 43 8.97 6.77 4.70
CA GLN A 43 9.17 8.07 4.09
C GLN A 43 7.85 8.84 4.01
N PRO A 44 7.80 10.07 4.56
CA PRO A 44 6.62 10.90 4.37
C PRO A 44 6.60 11.50 2.96
N PHE A 45 5.41 11.81 2.48
CA PHE A 45 5.23 12.39 1.15
C PHE A 45 4.61 13.78 1.26
N ALA A 46 4.95 14.65 0.32
CA ALA A 46 4.43 16.01 0.32
C ALA A 46 2.94 16.06 -0.06
N SER A 47 2.47 15.07 -0.83
CA SER A 47 1.09 15.03 -1.29
C SER A 47 0.69 13.60 -1.61
N THR A 48 -0.61 13.38 -1.80
CA THR A 48 -1.11 12.08 -2.23
C THR A 48 -0.57 11.71 -3.61
N SER A 49 -0.40 12.69 -4.49
CA SER A 49 0.20 12.44 -5.81
C SER A 49 1.61 11.92 -5.70
N ALA A 50 2.40 12.47 -4.78
CA ALA A 50 3.77 12.01 -4.56
C ALA A 50 3.79 10.56 -4.06
N ALA A 51 2.92 10.22 -3.11
CA ALA A 51 2.81 8.87 -2.59
C ALA A 51 2.40 7.88 -3.70
N ARG A 52 1.45 8.29 -4.52
CA ARG A 52 0.98 7.47 -5.64
C ARG A 52 2.10 7.22 -6.65
N SER A 53 2.84 8.27 -7.02
CA SER A 53 3.96 8.13 -7.94
C SER A 53 5.02 7.19 -7.41
N TYR A 54 5.32 7.30 -6.12
CA TYR A 54 6.27 6.40 -5.46
C TYR A 54 5.81 4.95 -5.58
N ALA A 55 4.53 4.69 -5.29
CA ALA A 55 4.00 3.32 -5.37
C ALA A 55 4.07 2.78 -6.79
N VAL A 56 3.78 3.59 -7.79
CA VAL A 56 3.88 3.16 -9.19
C VAL A 56 5.32 2.80 -9.55
N GLU A 57 6.27 3.63 -9.17
CA GLU A 57 7.68 3.40 -9.52
C GLU A 57 8.31 2.25 -8.75
N GLU A 58 8.00 2.12 -7.47
CA GLU A 58 8.66 1.14 -6.62
C GLU A 58 7.93 -0.20 -6.57
N PHE A 59 6.62 -0.19 -6.66
CA PHE A 59 5.82 -1.40 -6.52
C PHE A 59 5.01 -1.76 -7.76
N GLY A 60 5.06 -0.94 -8.80
CA GLY A 60 4.29 -1.20 -10.00
C GLY A 60 2.78 -1.07 -9.80
N ALA A 61 2.36 -0.19 -8.91
CA ALA A 61 0.96 -0.02 -8.58
C ALA A 61 0.15 0.46 -9.78
N LYS A 62 -1.09 -0.01 -9.87
CA LYS A 62 -2.03 0.39 -10.92
C LYS A 62 -3.05 1.38 -10.35
N PRO A 63 -3.65 2.24 -11.19
CA PRO A 63 -4.58 3.26 -10.69
C PRO A 63 -5.70 2.73 -9.81
N GLY A 64 -6.22 1.54 -10.11
CA GLY A 64 -7.33 0.97 -9.34
C GLY A 64 -6.92 0.33 -8.02
N GLU A 65 -5.64 0.31 -7.69
CA GLU A 65 -5.12 -0.36 -6.49
C GLU A 65 -4.93 0.57 -5.30
N PHE A 66 -5.34 1.81 -5.41
CA PHE A 66 -5.18 2.80 -4.33
C PHE A 66 -6.47 3.00 -3.55
N ALA A 67 -6.32 3.11 -2.23
CA ALA A 67 -7.38 3.55 -1.35
C ALA A 67 -6.92 4.79 -0.59
N SER A 68 -7.85 5.70 -0.32
CA SER A 68 -7.57 6.91 0.44
C SER A 68 -8.39 6.92 1.72
N ARG A 69 -7.82 7.46 2.78
CA ARG A 69 -8.50 7.60 4.06
C ARG A 69 -8.36 9.02 4.59
#